data_a9d7e4cdb590d68e1c47520811f5e819
#
_entry.id   a9d7e4cdb590d68e1c47520811f5e819
#
_cell.length_a   1.000
_cell.length_b   1.000
_cell.length_c   1.000
_cell.angle_alpha   90.00
_cell.angle_beta   90.00
_cell.angle_gamma   90.00
#
_symmetry.space_group_name_H-M   'P 1'
#
loop_
_entity.id
_entity.type
_entity.pdbx_description
1 polymer ?
#
loop_
_entity_poly.entity_id
_entity_poly.type
_entity_poly.pdbx_seq_one_letter_code
_entity_poly.pdbx_strand_id
1 'polypeptide(L)'
;EPEKFLLVSAHLDAWCPGVTCNATGDGTMLEMTRVFGKYKDQIKRSIYFLYWNGHEIAEAAGSTWFHDYFYEEIRDNCIGYFNIDSSGMLGAAKYTADASRELYDYAFSTITDILNEDINVNYLAKTGDQSFFGVGVPSIAGRVSYSQEVVQEQNGATLGYWNHTVEDGIDKMSVENLEKDNRVDVGVLLGLTNSTVLPYNFEKTCEDMAEKVPFIKAESGNIIELDGIERKIRNLSQNVEKLNMLREKGNGGELDKKTVSGLNDTLLRL
;
A
#
# COMPACT_ATOMS: atom_id res chain seq x y z
N GLU A 1 2.42 0.49 -21.06
CA GLU A 1 3.64 0.30 -20.21
C GLU A 1 3.62 -1.09 -19.57
N PRO A 2 3.54 -2.18 -20.36
CA PRO A 2 3.44 -3.54 -19.80
C PRO A 2 4.72 -4.02 -19.10
N GLU A 3 5.83 -3.34 -19.33
CA GLU A 3 7.11 -3.55 -18.63
C GLU A 3 7.08 -3.06 -17.17
N LYS A 4 6.22 -2.10 -16.86
CA LYS A 4 5.97 -1.66 -15.48
C LYS A 4 4.92 -2.58 -14.84
N PHE A 5 5.09 -2.86 -13.56
CA PHE A 5 4.21 -3.80 -12.87
C PHE A 5 3.88 -3.39 -11.44
N LEU A 6 2.72 -3.85 -10.99
CA LEU A 6 2.28 -3.80 -9.61
C LEU A 6 2.50 -5.18 -8.97
N LEU A 7 3.07 -5.22 -7.78
CA LEU A 7 3.15 -6.43 -6.96
C LEU A 7 1.92 -6.51 -6.06
N VAL A 8 1.24 -7.64 -6.06
CA VAL A 8 0.11 -7.95 -5.18
C VAL A 8 0.41 -9.25 -4.47
N SER A 9 0.25 -9.30 -3.17
CA SER A 9 0.59 -10.51 -2.42
C SER A 9 -0.33 -10.84 -1.28
N ALA A 10 -0.32 -12.12 -0.92
CA ALA A 10 -0.82 -12.66 0.33
C ALA A 10 0.16 -13.74 0.81
N HIS A 11 0.20 -14.04 2.11
CA HIS A 11 1.00 -15.17 2.59
C HIS A 11 0.18 -16.46 2.60
N LEU A 12 0.82 -17.56 2.21
CA LEU A 12 0.18 -18.86 2.03
C LEU A 12 0.26 -19.75 3.29
N ASP A 13 1.31 -19.56 4.08
CA ASP A 13 1.50 -20.32 5.32
C ASP A 13 0.60 -19.78 6.44
N ALA A 14 0.21 -20.66 7.36
CA ALA A 14 -0.66 -20.34 8.48
C ALA A 14 -0.30 -21.12 9.74
N TRP A 15 -0.56 -20.54 10.89
CA TRP A 15 -0.63 -21.24 12.16
C TRP A 15 -1.95 -21.99 12.26
N CYS A 16 -2.14 -23.18 12.33
CA CYS A 16 -3.44 -23.87 12.42
C CYS A 16 -4.31 -23.68 11.16
N PRO A 17 -5.67 -23.65 11.25
CA PRO A 17 -6.53 -23.53 10.07
C PRO A 17 -6.32 -22.23 9.27
N GLY A 18 -6.14 -21.09 9.95
CA GLY A 18 -5.79 -19.81 9.34
C GLY A 18 -6.78 -19.30 8.28
N VAL A 19 -8.08 -19.33 8.55
CA VAL A 19 -9.08 -18.87 7.57
C VAL A 19 -8.99 -17.38 7.36
N THR A 20 -8.96 -16.58 8.43
CA THR A 20 -8.81 -15.15 8.32
C THR A 20 -7.35 -14.72 8.11
N CYS A 21 -6.40 -15.54 8.56
CA CYS A 21 -4.96 -15.29 8.39
C CYS A 21 -4.26 -16.54 7.82
N ASN A 22 -4.23 -16.79 6.48
CA ASN A 22 -4.62 -15.82 5.47
C ASN A 22 -5.39 -16.46 4.29
N ALA A 23 -6.15 -17.55 4.50
CA ALA A 23 -6.87 -18.23 3.41
C ALA A 23 -7.87 -17.31 2.68
N THR A 24 -8.47 -16.32 3.37
CA THR A 24 -9.33 -15.31 2.74
C THR A 24 -8.55 -14.41 1.79
N GLY A 25 -7.34 -13.99 2.14
CA GLY A 25 -6.44 -13.23 1.27
C GLY A 25 -6.02 -14.04 0.04
N ASP A 26 -5.63 -15.29 0.21
CA ASP A 26 -5.29 -16.19 -0.90
C ASP A 26 -6.48 -16.41 -1.84
N GLY A 27 -7.68 -16.65 -1.30
CA GLY A 27 -8.90 -16.80 -2.08
C GLY A 27 -9.24 -15.54 -2.87
N THR A 28 -9.09 -14.37 -2.27
CA THR A 28 -9.20 -13.07 -2.93
C THR A 28 -8.24 -12.95 -4.11
N MET A 29 -6.97 -13.26 -3.91
CA MET A 29 -5.97 -13.20 -4.98
C MET A 29 -6.23 -14.18 -6.11
N LEU A 30 -6.71 -15.40 -5.83
CA LEU A 30 -7.09 -16.37 -6.86
C LEU A 30 -8.22 -15.82 -7.74
N GLU A 31 -9.25 -15.23 -7.15
CA GLU A 31 -10.34 -14.61 -7.90
C GLU A 31 -9.86 -13.38 -8.68
N MET A 32 -9.04 -12.54 -8.08
CA MET A 32 -8.43 -11.40 -8.79
C MET A 32 -7.61 -11.86 -9.98
N THR A 33 -6.78 -12.90 -9.83
CA THR A 33 -5.99 -13.45 -10.95
C THR A 33 -6.90 -13.90 -12.10
N ARG A 34 -8.04 -14.53 -11.80
CA ARG A 34 -9.03 -14.94 -12.79
C ARG A 34 -9.67 -13.73 -13.49
N VAL A 35 -10.07 -12.72 -12.72
CA VAL A 35 -10.75 -11.52 -13.25
C VAL A 35 -9.79 -10.66 -14.06
N PHE A 36 -8.65 -10.31 -13.51
CA PHE A 36 -7.64 -9.51 -14.23
C PHE A 36 -7.10 -10.23 -15.46
N GLY A 37 -6.90 -11.57 -15.40
CA GLY A 37 -6.54 -12.38 -16.56
C GLY A 37 -7.57 -12.33 -17.68
N LYS A 38 -8.88 -12.30 -17.35
CA LYS A 38 -9.96 -12.15 -18.32
C LYS A 38 -9.95 -10.78 -19.02
N TYR A 39 -9.58 -9.74 -18.29
CA TYR A 39 -9.60 -8.35 -18.77
C TYR A 39 -8.20 -7.78 -19.02
N LYS A 40 -7.18 -8.62 -19.18
CA LYS A 40 -5.77 -8.20 -19.33
C LYS A 40 -5.53 -7.15 -20.42
N ASP A 41 -6.29 -7.21 -21.50
CA ASP A 41 -6.15 -6.26 -22.63
C ASP A 41 -6.67 -4.85 -22.29
N GLN A 42 -7.33 -4.67 -21.15
CA GLN A 42 -7.83 -3.39 -20.65
C GLN A 42 -6.94 -2.80 -19.54
N ILE A 43 -5.83 -3.47 -19.21
CA ILE A 43 -4.91 -3.09 -18.16
C ILE A 43 -3.62 -2.56 -18.81
N LYS A 44 -3.18 -1.36 -18.40
CA LYS A 44 -2.01 -0.71 -19.01
C LYS A 44 -0.68 -1.30 -18.53
N ARG A 45 -0.60 -1.77 -17.29
CA ARG A 45 0.61 -2.26 -16.64
C ARG A 45 0.39 -3.67 -16.12
N SER A 46 1.44 -4.45 -16.03
CA SER A 46 1.37 -5.82 -15.54
C SER A 46 1.02 -5.90 -14.05
N ILE A 47 0.44 -7.02 -13.62
CA ILE A 47 0.21 -7.32 -12.21
C ILE A 47 0.85 -8.68 -11.93
N TYR A 48 1.71 -8.73 -10.91
CA TYR A 48 2.31 -9.96 -10.39
C TYR A 48 1.59 -10.35 -9.11
N PHE A 49 0.91 -11.48 -9.11
CA PHE A 49 0.28 -12.07 -7.93
C PHE A 49 1.24 -13.05 -7.29
N LEU A 50 1.64 -12.80 -6.06
CA LEU A 50 2.68 -13.52 -5.34
C LEU A 50 2.11 -14.12 -4.06
N TYR A 51 2.34 -15.41 -3.86
CA TYR A 51 1.93 -16.15 -2.68
C TYR A 51 3.18 -16.43 -1.84
N TRP A 52 3.31 -15.72 -0.71
CA TRP A 52 4.49 -15.84 0.13
C TRP A 52 4.44 -17.09 1.00
N ASN A 53 5.58 -17.70 1.23
CA ASN A 53 5.77 -18.72 2.24
C ASN A 53 6.83 -18.27 3.25
N GLY A 54 6.64 -18.66 4.52
CA GLY A 54 7.53 -18.27 5.61
C GLY A 54 7.24 -16.88 6.21
N HIS A 55 6.00 -16.40 6.06
CA HIS A 55 5.51 -15.21 6.77
C HIS A 55 5.40 -15.50 8.26
N GLU A 56 4.67 -16.54 8.65
CA GLU A 56 4.29 -16.82 10.03
C GLU A 56 5.46 -17.27 10.93
N ILE A 57 6.51 -17.83 10.34
CA ILE A 57 7.69 -18.29 11.09
C ILE A 57 8.89 -17.35 11.01
N ALA A 58 8.90 -16.43 10.02
CA ALA A 58 10.05 -15.55 9.75
C ALA A 58 9.63 -14.16 9.23
N GLU A 59 8.39 -13.78 9.40
CA GLU A 59 7.72 -12.53 9.04
C GLU A 59 7.79 -12.14 7.55
N ALA A 60 8.91 -12.29 6.89
CA ALA A 60 9.11 -11.78 5.54
C ALA A 60 10.07 -12.63 4.72
N ALA A 61 10.18 -13.94 5.00
CA ALA A 61 11.17 -14.78 4.34
C ALA A 61 10.99 -14.83 2.82
N GLY A 62 9.77 -15.11 2.34
CA GLY A 62 9.48 -15.20 0.91
C GLY A 62 9.59 -13.86 0.19
N SER A 63 9.04 -12.80 0.76
CA SER A 63 9.07 -11.46 0.18
C SER A 63 10.49 -10.88 0.14
N THR A 64 11.30 -11.11 1.18
CA THR A 64 12.71 -10.69 1.22
C THR A 64 13.53 -11.42 0.16
N TRP A 65 13.37 -12.75 0.06
CA TRP A 65 14.07 -13.51 -0.97
C TRP A 65 13.72 -13.02 -2.38
N PHE A 66 12.44 -12.79 -2.64
CA PHE A 66 11.98 -12.29 -3.94
C PHE A 66 12.55 -10.91 -4.23
N HIS A 67 12.51 -10.01 -3.25
CA HIS A 67 13.06 -8.68 -3.36
C HIS A 67 14.56 -8.72 -3.69
N ASP A 68 15.35 -9.50 -2.95
CA ASP A 68 16.79 -9.57 -3.12
C ASP A 68 17.18 -10.16 -4.49
N TYR A 69 16.42 -11.19 -4.93
CA TYR A 69 16.71 -11.87 -6.19
C TYR A 69 16.34 -11.04 -7.42
N PHE A 70 15.22 -10.28 -7.35
CA PHE A 70 14.73 -9.45 -8.46
C PHE A 70 14.91 -7.96 -8.22
N TYR A 71 15.89 -7.57 -7.40
CA TYR A 71 16.07 -6.18 -6.93
C TYR A 71 16.10 -5.15 -8.06
N GLU A 72 16.89 -5.39 -9.12
CA GLU A 72 17.04 -4.43 -10.23
C GLU A 72 15.74 -4.26 -11.00
N GLU A 73 15.01 -5.35 -11.25
CA GLU A 73 13.72 -5.30 -11.94
C GLU A 73 12.66 -4.58 -11.10
N ILE A 74 12.62 -4.86 -9.80
CA ILE A 74 11.71 -4.20 -8.86
C ILE A 74 12.01 -2.71 -8.78
N ARG A 75 13.25 -2.33 -8.56
CA ARG A 75 13.69 -0.94 -8.48
C ARG A 75 13.33 -0.14 -9.74
N ASP A 76 13.49 -0.73 -10.91
CA ASP A 76 13.35 -0.01 -12.17
C ASP A 76 11.91 0.01 -12.71
N ASN A 77 11.07 -0.97 -12.34
CA ASN A 77 9.77 -1.18 -12.99
C ASN A 77 8.58 -1.37 -12.04
N CYS A 78 8.80 -1.60 -10.74
CA CYS A 78 7.70 -1.82 -9.81
C CYS A 78 7.03 -0.50 -9.45
N ILE A 79 5.75 -0.35 -9.83
CA ILE A 79 4.96 0.86 -9.56
C ILE A 79 4.30 0.84 -8.18
N GLY A 80 4.42 -0.21 -7.43
CA GLY A 80 3.86 -0.31 -6.08
C GLY A 80 3.70 -1.73 -5.61
N TYR A 81 3.46 -1.85 -4.34
CA TYR A 81 3.20 -3.10 -3.64
C TYR A 81 1.88 -3.03 -2.88
N PHE A 82 1.04 -4.03 -3.03
CA PHE A 82 -0.23 -4.16 -2.33
C PHE A 82 -0.26 -5.49 -1.57
N ASN A 83 -0.38 -5.43 -0.25
CA ASN A 83 -0.45 -6.62 0.61
C ASN A 83 -1.88 -6.89 1.05
N ILE A 84 -2.35 -8.14 0.86
CA ILE A 84 -3.67 -8.61 1.26
C ILE A 84 -3.47 -9.59 2.41
N ASP A 85 -3.94 -9.19 3.58
CA ASP A 85 -3.82 -9.98 4.79
C ASP A 85 -4.98 -9.74 5.74
N SER A 86 -5.52 -10.81 6.30
CA SER A 86 -6.62 -10.80 7.27
C SER A 86 -7.90 -10.13 6.76
N SER A 87 -8.26 -10.40 5.50
CA SER A 87 -9.50 -9.89 4.89
C SER A 87 -10.73 -10.62 5.42
N GLY A 88 -11.88 -9.91 5.47
CA GLY A 88 -13.17 -10.50 5.79
C GLY A 88 -13.37 -10.85 7.26
N MET A 89 -12.71 -10.22 8.20
CA MET A 89 -12.85 -10.52 9.64
C MET A 89 -14.27 -10.31 10.16
N LEU A 90 -14.81 -11.30 10.85
CA LEU A 90 -16.14 -11.23 11.48
C LEU A 90 -16.18 -10.17 12.59
N GLY A 91 -17.19 -9.30 12.56
CA GLY A 91 -17.38 -8.24 13.56
C GLY A 91 -16.49 -7.00 13.38
N ALA A 92 -15.59 -7.00 12.41
CA ALA A 92 -14.91 -5.79 11.99
C ALA A 92 -15.91 -4.85 11.27
N ALA A 93 -15.72 -3.53 11.36
CA ALA A 93 -16.76 -2.59 10.94
C ALA A 93 -16.26 -1.40 10.10
N LYS A 94 -15.00 -0.96 10.29
CA LYS A 94 -14.47 0.23 9.65
C LYS A 94 -13.26 -0.09 8.79
N TYR A 95 -13.25 0.37 7.54
CA TYR A 95 -12.08 0.19 6.68
C TYR A 95 -10.91 1.04 7.19
N THR A 96 -9.74 0.43 7.29
CA THR A 96 -8.48 1.09 7.62
C THR A 96 -7.43 0.69 6.60
N ALA A 97 -6.70 1.66 6.09
CA ALA A 97 -5.57 1.43 5.21
C ALA A 97 -4.28 1.96 5.84
N ASP A 98 -3.18 1.33 5.47
CA ASP A 98 -1.83 1.80 5.72
C ASP A 98 -1.17 2.07 4.36
N ALA A 99 -0.59 3.25 4.17
CA ALA A 99 0.01 3.65 2.92
C ALA A 99 1.36 4.33 3.12
N SER A 100 2.27 4.12 2.19
CA SER A 100 3.46 4.95 2.10
C SER A 100 3.07 6.40 1.77
N ARG A 101 3.92 7.36 2.12
CA ARG A 101 3.57 8.79 2.07
C ARG A 101 3.14 9.25 0.68
N GLU A 102 3.83 8.81 -0.33
CA GLU A 102 3.56 9.15 -1.73
C GLU A 102 2.24 8.58 -2.26
N LEU A 103 1.71 7.51 -1.65
CA LEU A 103 0.40 6.92 -1.98
C LEU A 103 -0.72 7.27 -0.99
N TYR A 104 -0.43 8.04 0.05
CA TYR A 104 -1.41 8.38 1.09
C TYR A 104 -2.67 9.04 0.52
N ASP A 105 -2.51 10.10 -0.25
CA ASP A 105 -3.64 10.85 -0.82
C ASP A 105 -4.42 10.01 -1.83
N TYR A 106 -3.70 9.19 -2.61
CA TYR A 106 -4.32 8.24 -3.54
C TYR A 106 -5.16 7.18 -2.80
N ALA A 107 -4.61 6.56 -1.76
CA ALA A 107 -5.32 5.58 -0.95
C ALA A 107 -6.56 6.22 -0.30
N PHE A 108 -6.40 7.37 0.34
CA PHE A 108 -7.50 8.08 1.00
C PHE A 108 -8.64 8.40 0.03
N SER A 109 -8.35 9.09 -1.08
CA SER A 109 -9.37 9.49 -2.04
C SER A 109 -10.04 8.30 -2.72
N THR A 110 -9.25 7.35 -3.22
CA THR A 110 -9.77 6.19 -3.95
C THR A 110 -10.66 5.31 -3.06
N ILE A 111 -10.23 5.03 -1.84
CA ILE A 111 -10.99 4.16 -0.94
C ILE A 111 -12.25 4.86 -0.44
N THR A 112 -12.17 6.15 -0.10
CA THR A 112 -13.34 6.97 0.26
C THR A 112 -14.38 6.98 -0.87
N ASP A 113 -13.95 7.17 -2.11
CA ASP A 113 -14.85 7.17 -3.27
C ASP A 113 -15.52 5.80 -3.50
N ILE A 114 -14.77 4.70 -3.33
CA ILE A 114 -15.29 3.34 -3.50
C ILE A 114 -16.33 2.98 -2.44
N LEU A 115 -16.04 3.34 -1.19
CA LEU A 115 -16.89 2.98 -0.05
C LEU A 115 -17.97 3.99 0.24
N ASN A 116 -17.80 5.25 -0.18
CA ASN A 116 -18.60 6.40 0.22
C ASN A 116 -18.72 6.51 1.75
N GLU A 117 -17.63 6.27 2.44
CA GLU A 117 -17.48 6.30 3.90
C GLU A 117 -16.21 7.02 4.31
N ASP A 118 -16.20 7.62 5.51
CA ASP A 118 -14.97 8.09 6.12
C ASP A 118 -14.08 6.92 6.52
N ILE A 119 -12.86 6.92 6.03
CA ILE A 119 -11.85 5.89 6.34
C ILE A 119 -10.71 6.45 7.16
N ASN A 120 -9.93 5.56 7.77
CA ASN A 120 -8.62 5.91 8.32
C ASN A 120 -7.53 5.45 7.37
N VAL A 121 -6.61 6.35 7.04
CA VAL A 121 -5.35 5.99 6.40
C VAL A 121 -4.22 6.37 7.35
N ASN A 122 -3.38 5.41 7.67
CA ASN A 122 -2.18 5.61 8.48
C ASN A 122 -0.94 5.58 7.59
N TYR A 123 0.18 6.07 8.09
CA TYR A 123 1.44 5.79 7.45
C TYR A 123 1.83 4.33 7.66
N LEU A 124 2.32 3.73 6.59
CA LEU A 124 2.78 2.35 6.61
C LEU A 124 3.87 2.17 7.67
N ALA A 125 3.65 1.22 8.56
CA ALA A 125 4.61 0.80 9.56
C ALA A 125 5.34 -0.48 9.10
N LYS A 126 6.42 -0.83 9.79
CA LYS A 126 7.08 -2.12 9.58
C LYS A 126 6.15 -3.23 10.09
N THR A 127 5.65 -4.04 9.17
CA THR A 127 4.86 -5.24 9.42
C THR A 127 5.38 -6.39 8.57
N GLY A 128 4.85 -7.60 8.74
CA GLY A 128 5.19 -8.74 7.89
C GLY A 128 4.99 -8.47 6.40
N ASP A 129 5.81 -9.09 5.56
CA ASP A 129 5.84 -8.94 4.10
C ASP A 129 6.05 -7.53 3.55
N GLN A 130 6.53 -6.59 4.38
CA GLN A 130 6.85 -5.22 3.98
C GLN A 130 8.30 -5.06 3.48
N SER A 131 8.83 -6.08 2.80
CA SER A 131 10.22 -6.08 2.28
C SER A 131 10.48 -5.00 1.23
N PHE A 132 9.43 -4.50 0.58
CA PHE A 132 9.52 -3.55 -0.54
C PHE A 132 9.49 -2.09 -0.10
N PHE A 133 8.81 -1.78 1.00
CA PHE A 133 8.66 -0.41 1.51
C PHE A 133 10.01 0.22 1.90
N GLY A 134 10.87 -0.55 2.60
CA GLY A 134 12.18 -0.05 3.06
C GLY A 134 13.18 0.29 1.96
N VAL A 135 12.90 -0.10 0.72
CA VAL A 135 13.75 0.13 -0.46
C VAL A 135 13.13 1.09 -1.48
N GLY A 136 12.07 1.77 -1.08
CA GLY A 136 11.47 2.85 -1.87
C GLY A 136 10.34 2.42 -2.81
N VAL A 137 9.81 1.20 -2.70
CA VAL A 137 8.63 0.81 -3.45
C VAL A 137 7.38 1.33 -2.75
N PRO A 138 6.55 2.18 -3.41
CA PRO A 138 5.31 2.67 -2.85
C PRO A 138 4.38 1.53 -2.46
N SER A 139 3.82 1.56 -1.26
CA SER A 139 3.10 0.41 -0.71
C SER A 139 1.78 0.80 -0.07
N ILE A 140 0.76 -0.06 -0.24
CA ILE A 140 -0.55 0.05 0.40
C ILE A 140 -0.93 -1.33 0.96
N ALA A 141 -1.56 -1.33 2.13
CA ALA A 141 -2.28 -2.46 2.69
C ALA A 141 -3.60 -1.92 3.30
N GLY A 142 -4.61 -2.75 3.39
CA GLY A 142 -5.85 -2.30 4.03
C GLY A 142 -6.86 -3.43 4.18
N ARG A 143 -7.83 -3.21 5.09
CA ARG A 143 -8.91 -4.16 5.35
C ARG A 143 -9.98 -3.52 6.24
N VAL A 144 -11.14 -4.15 6.30
CA VAL A 144 -12.12 -3.83 7.36
C VAL A 144 -11.55 -4.24 8.71
N SER A 145 -11.45 -3.30 9.63
CA SER A 145 -10.79 -3.43 10.93
C SER A 145 -11.74 -3.25 12.10
N TYR A 146 -11.35 -3.68 13.29
CA TYR A 146 -12.09 -3.47 14.51
C TYR A 146 -12.00 -2.02 15.00
N SER A 147 -13.07 -1.55 15.66
CA SER A 147 -12.99 -0.32 16.43
C SER A 147 -12.08 -0.48 17.64
N GLN A 148 -11.59 0.65 18.18
CA GLN A 148 -10.73 0.62 19.38
C GLN A 148 -11.42 -0.01 20.59
N GLU A 149 -12.75 0.16 20.70
CA GLU A 149 -13.55 -0.43 21.78
C GLU A 149 -13.53 -1.96 21.67
N VAL A 150 -13.75 -2.51 20.47
CA VAL A 150 -13.71 -3.97 20.22
C VAL A 150 -12.30 -4.51 20.46
N VAL A 151 -11.26 -3.81 20.04
CA VAL A 151 -9.88 -4.20 20.32
C VAL A 151 -9.60 -4.26 21.81
N GLN A 152 -10.09 -3.29 22.59
CA GLN A 152 -9.96 -3.30 24.05
C GLN A 152 -10.73 -4.47 24.71
N GLU A 153 -11.96 -4.74 24.28
CA GLU A 153 -12.77 -5.88 24.73
C GLU A 153 -12.09 -7.22 24.44
N GLN A 154 -11.34 -7.31 23.33
CA GLN A 154 -10.55 -8.47 22.92
C GLN A 154 -9.12 -8.47 23.49
N ASN A 155 -8.86 -7.74 24.58
CA ASN A 155 -7.55 -7.66 25.21
C ASN A 155 -6.40 -7.23 24.29
N GLY A 156 -6.69 -6.34 23.33
CA GLY A 156 -5.71 -5.80 22.40
C GLY A 156 -5.57 -6.59 21.08
N ALA A 157 -6.41 -7.60 20.85
CA ALA A 157 -6.38 -8.37 19.61
C ALA A 157 -6.92 -7.55 18.44
N THR A 158 -6.05 -7.06 17.57
CA THR A 158 -6.38 -6.23 16.41
C THR A 158 -6.88 -7.03 15.20
N LEU A 159 -6.61 -8.34 15.17
CA LEU A 159 -6.99 -9.27 14.09
C LEU A 159 -8.00 -10.35 14.55
N GLY A 160 -8.68 -10.09 15.69
CA GLY A 160 -9.57 -11.05 16.35
C GLY A 160 -8.83 -11.96 17.32
N TYR A 161 -9.52 -12.35 18.41
CA TYR A 161 -8.93 -13.20 19.47
C TYR A 161 -8.55 -14.60 18.96
N TRP A 162 -9.09 -15.03 17.84
CA TRP A 162 -8.84 -16.34 17.22
C TRP A 162 -7.60 -16.35 16.32
N ASN A 163 -7.08 -15.17 15.94
CA ASN A 163 -5.92 -15.09 15.07
C ASN A 163 -4.75 -15.91 15.62
N HIS A 164 -4.11 -16.71 14.78
CA HIS A 164 -3.03 -17.64 15.11
C HIS A 164 -3.43 -18.76 16.12
N THR A 165 -4.71 -19.08 16.21
CA THR A 165 -5.21 -20.17 17.05
C THR A 165 -5.96 -21.23 16.25
N VAL A 166 -6.27 -22.37 16.88
CA VAL A 166 -7.11 -23.43 16.27
C VAL A 166 -8.56 -22.98 16.02
N GLU A 167 -8.95 -21.82 16.53
CA GLU A 167 -10.28 -21.26 16.38
C GLU A 167 -10.44 -20.41 15.11
N ASP A 168 -9.36 -20.12 14.36
CA ASP A 168 -9.44 -19.38 13.10
C ASP A 168 -10.07 -20.23 11.98
N GLY A 169 -11.35 -20.54 12.17
CA GLY A 169 -12.17 -21.32 11.25
C GLY A 169 -13.04 -20.45 10.33
N ILE A 170 -13.80 -21.12 9.45
CA ILE A 170 -14.70 -20.47 8.48
C ILE A 170 -15.79 -19.61 9.15
N ASP A 171 -16.13 -19.90 10.39
CA ASP A 171 -17.11 -19.17 11.20
C ASP A 171 -16.57 -17.81 11.70
N LYS A 172 -15.30 -17.53 11.51
CA LYS A 172 -14.67 -16.24 11.83
C LYS A 172 -14.63 -15.27 10.65
N MET A 173 -15.03 -15.72 9.45
CA MET A 173 -15.09 -14.91 8.26
C MET A 173 -16.49 -14.33 8.06
N SER A 174 -16.58 -13.07 7.66
CA SER A 174 -17.78 -12.38 7.18
C SER A 174 -17.70 -12.22 5.66
N VAL A 175 -18.66 -12.79 4.95
CA VAL A 175 -18.78 -12.61 3.49
C VAL A 175 -18.94 -11.14 3.12
N GLU A 176 -19.75 -10.39 3.88
CA GLU A 176 -19.97 -8.96 3.67
C GLU A 176 -18.69 -8.15 3.77
N ASN A 177 -17.88 -8.40 4.83
CA ASN A 177 -16.60 -7.73 5.00
C ASN A 177 -15.60 -8.15 3.91
N LEU A 178 -15.58 -9.43 3.53
CA LEU A 178 -14.73 -9.91 2.45
C LEU A 178 -15.09 -9.27 1.10
N GLU A 179 -16.39 -9.11 0.80
CA GLU A 179 -16.85 -8.38 -0.40
C GLU A 179 -16.44 -6.91 -0.35
N LYS A 180 -16.50 -6.28 0.83
CA LYS A 180 -16.08 -4.89 1.04
C LYS A 180 -14.57 -4.73 0.80
N ASP A 181 -13.77 -5.61 1.40
CA ASP A 181 -12.31 -5.65 1.20
C ASP A 181 -11.98 -5.84 -0.28
N ASN A 182 -12.52 -6.88 -0.92
CA ASN A 182 -12.31 -7.16 -2.34
C ASN A 182 -12.66 -5.99 -3.27
N ARG A 183 -13.75 -5.29 -2.99
CA ARG A 183 -14.16 -4.14 -3.80
C ARG A 183 -13.16 -3.01 -3.73
N VAL A 184 -12.60 -2.76 -2.54
CA VAL A 184 -11.54 -1.77 -2.36
C VAL A 184 -10.27 -2.22 -3.06
N ASP A 185 -9.83 -3.45 -2.81
CA ASP A 185 -8.60 -3.99 -3.37
C ASP A 185 -8.60 -3.90 -4.91
N VAL A 186 -9.66 -4.40 -5.56
CA VAL A 186 -9.80 -4.31 -7.03
C VAL A 186 -9.78 -2.86 -7.51
N GLY A 187 -10.47 -1.95 -6.82
CA GLY A 187 -10.53 -0.54 -7.20
C GLY A 187 -9.17 0.15 -7.10
N VAL A 188 -8.44 -0.07 -6.01
CA VAL A 188 -7.08 0.46 -5.80
C VAL A 188 -6.12 -0.11 -6.86
N LEU A 189 -6.16 -1.42 -7.12
CA LEU A 189 -5.30 -2.06 -8.12
C LEU A 189 -5.58 -1.53 -9.53
N LEU A 190 -6.86 -1.39 -9.92
CA LEU A 190 -7.24 -0.84 -11.22
C LEU A 190 -6.79 0.62 -11.37
N GLY A 191 -6.94 1.43 -10.34
CA GLY A 191 -6.51 2.82 -10.36
C GLY A 191 -5.00 2.95 -10.56
N LEU A 192 -4.19 2.17 -9.81
CA LEU A 192 -2.73 2.17 -9.94
C LEU A 192 -2.29 1.68 -11.32
N THR A 193 -2.82 0.53 -11.76
CA THR A 193 -2.40 -0.10 -13.02
C THR A 193 -2.83 0.69 -14.25
N ASN A 194 -3.95 1.41 -14.19
CA ASN A 194 -4.52 2.14 -15.33
C ASN A 194 -4.30 3.66 -15.29
N SER A 195 -3.70 4.21 -14.23
CA SER A 195 -3.37 5.63 -14.17
C SER A 195 -2.57 6.10 -15.39
N THR A 196 -2.87 7.27 -15.91
CA THR A 196 -2.09 7.86 -16.99
C THR A 196 -0.73 8.31 -16.47
N VAL A 197 -0.73 9.08 -15.41
CA VAL A 197 0.47 9.41 -14.63
C VAL A 197 0.33 8.72 -13.26
N LEU A 198 1.41 8.13 -12.79
CA LEU A 198 1.44 7.47 -11.47
C LEU A 198 0.97 8.43 -10.38
N PRO A 199 0.09 7.99 -9.47
CA PRO A 199 -0.58 8.88 -8.53
C PRO A 199 0.26 9.25 -7.31
N TYR A 200 1.59 9.32 -7.46
CA TYR A 200 2.47 9.65 -6.34
C TYR A 200 2.44 11.14 -6.02
N ASN A 201 2.27 11.45 -4.73
CA ASN A 201 2.35 12.79 -4.20
C ASN A 201 3.39 12.86 -3.05
N PHE A 202 4.47 13.58 -3.26
CA PHE A 202 5.55 13.70 -2.28
C PHE A 202 5.36 14.87 -1.30
N GLU A 203 4.22 15.57 -1.32
CA GLU A 203 3.94 16.69 -0.39
C GLU A 203 3.97 16.22 1.06
N LYS A 204 3.37 15.05 1.38
CA LYS A 204 3.40 14.49 2.73
C LYS A 204 4.82 14.24 3.24
N THR A 205 5.72 13.81 2.37
CA THR A 205 7.14 13.63 2.71
C THR A 205 7.80 14.96 3.04
N CYS A 206 7.51 16.01 2.27
CA CYS A 206 8.02 17.36 2.53
C CYS A 206 7.47 17.96 3.83
N GLU A 207 6.18 17.78 4.09
CA GLU A 207 5.50 18.21 5.32
C GLU A 207 6.13 17.55 6.55
N ASP A 208 6.26 16.23 6.55
CA ASP A 208 6.86 15.45 7.64
C ASP A 208 8.32 15.88 7.93
N MET A 209 9.09 16.12 6.86
CA MET A 209 10.46 16.63 7.03
C MET A 209 10.46 18.03 7.66
N ALA A 210 9.57 18.91 7.19
CA ALA A 210 9.47 20.29 7.71
C ALA A 210 9.04 20.32 9.18
N GLU A 211 8.10 19.46 9.58
CA GLU A 211 7.63 19.35 10.97
C GLU A 211 8.71 18.83 11.93
N LYS A 212 9.56 17.92 11.48
CA LYS A 212 10.61 17.32 12.32
C LYS A 212 11.78 18.26 12.60
N VAL A 213 12.08 19.19 11.71
CA VAL A 213 13.25 20.08 11.86
C VAL A 213 13.17 20.94 13.13
N PRO A 214 12.06 21.66 13.45
CA PRO A 214 11.93 22.43 14.68
C PRO A 214 12.09 21.55 15.94
N PHE A 215 11.53 20.34 15.92
CA PHE A 215 11.65 19.39 17.03
C PHE A 215 13.10 18.99 17.26
N ILE A 216 13.84 18.58 16.22
CA ILE A 216 15.27 18.20 16.31
C ILE A 216 16.09 19.38 16.80
N LYS A 217 15.79 20.60 16.33
CA LYS A 217 16.48 21.82 16.73
C LYS A 217 16.31 22.09 18.23
N ALA A 218 15.08 21.95 18.73
CA ALA A 218 14.77 22.13 20.15
C ALA A 218 15.43 21.04 21.03
N GLU A 219 15.29 19.78 20.68
CA GLU A 219 15.87 18.64 21.42
C GLU A 219 17.41 18.68 21.47
N SER A 220 18.04 19.17 20.41
CA SER A 220 19.49 19.35 20.37
C SER A 220 20.00 20.57 21.14
N GLY A 221 19.13 21.36 21.79
CA GLY A 221 19.50 22.60 22.44
C GLY A 221 20.08 23.66 21.49
N ASN A 222 19.66 23.64 20.23
CA ASN A 222 20.18 24.47 19.12
C ASN A 222 21.67 24.28 18.82
N ILE A 223 22.27 23.13 19.20
CA ILE A 223 23.67 22.84 18.91
C ILE A 223 23.85 22.44 17.44
N ILE A 224 22.80 21.84 16.82
CA ILE A 224 22.85 21.37 15.43
C ILE A 224 22.36 22.47 14.50
N GLU A 225 23.20 22.86 13.56
CA GLU A 225 22.86 23.80 12.49
C GLU A 225 21.99 23.12 11.41
N LEU A 226 20.70 23.49 11.34
CA LEU A 226 19.72 22.88 10.43
C LEU A 226 19.24 23.81 9.30
N ASP A 227 19.68 25.06 9.25
CA ASP A 227 19.25 26.05 8.26
C ASP A 227 19.48 25.58 6.81
N GLY A 228 20.58 24.84 6.58
CA GLY A 228 20.87 24.23 5.30
C GLY A 228 19.86 23.16 4.91
N ILE A 229 19.38 22.38 5.87
CA ILE A 229 18.36 21.34 5.68
C ILE A 229 17.02 21.98 5.41
N GLU A 230 16.61 22.97 6.21
CA GLU A 230 15.35 23.71 5.99
C GLU A 230 15.26 24.32 4.60
N ARG A 231 16.35 24.91 4.09
CA ARG A 231 16.42 25.44 2.75
C ARG A 231 16.24 24.34 1.67
N LYS A 232 16.86 23.17 1.87
CA LYS A 232 16.70 22.04 0.96
C LYS A 232 15.29 21.50 0.95
N ILE A 233 14.64 21.42 2.12
CA ILE A 233 13.24 20.98 2.23
C ILE A 233 12.32 21.96 1.49
N ARG A 234 12.49 23.28 1.68
CA ARG A 234 11.70 24.29 0.94
C ARG A 234 11.88 24.18 -0.58
N ASN A 235 13.12 23.96 -1.04
CA ASN A 235 13.39 23.77 -2.47
C ASN A 235 12.75 22.48 -2.99
N LEU A 236 12.79 21.40 -2.20
CA LEU A 236 12.10 20.14 -2.55
C LEU A 236 10.61 20.36 -2.67
N SER A 237 9.95 21.00 -1.68
CA SER A 237 8.51 21.31 -1.74
C SER A 237 8.12 22.07 -3.01
N GLN A 238 8.89 23.10 -3.39
CA GLN A 238 8.63 23.86 -4.63
C GLN A 238 8.77 23.01 -5.89
N ASN A 239 9.66 22.01 -5.89
CA ASN A 239 9.79 21.09 -7.03
C ASN A 239 8.67 20.06 -7.05
N VAL A 240 8.21 19.59 -5.88
CA VAL A 240 7.05 18.71 -5.75
C VAL A 240 5.78 19.40 -6.25
N GLU A 241 5.55 20.67 -5.92
CA GLU A 241 4.43 21.46 -6.46
C GLU A 241 4.44 21.48 -8.00
N LYS A 242 5.60 21.73 -8.61
CA LYS A 242 5.74 21.71 -10.08
C LYS A 242 5.48 20.33 -10.66
N LEU A 243 5.95 19.27 -9.98
CA LEU A 243 5.72 17.89 -10.37
C LEU A 243 4.23 17.55 -10.34
N ASN A 244 3.52 17.97 -9.29
CA ASN A 244 2.07 17.78 -9.17
C ASN A 244 1.30 18.51 -10.28
N MET A 245 1.70 19.74 -10.65
CA MET A 245 1.11 20.46 -11.78
C MET A 245 1.33 19.70 -13.11
N LEU A 246 2.49 19.08 -13.32
CA LEU A 246 2.75 18.24 -14.50
C LEU A 246 1.90 16.97 -14.48
N ARG A 247 1.74 16.35 -13.31
CA ARG A 247 0.88 15.17 -13.15
C ARG A 247 -0.58 15.49 -13.50
N GLU A 248 -1.12 16.61 -13.02
CA GLU A 248 -2.46 17.08 -13.38
C GLU A 248 -2.62 17.30 -14.89
N LYS A 249 -1.68 17.98 -15.54
CA LYS A 249 -1.69 18.16 -16.97
C LYS A 249 -1.63 16.83 -17.75
N GLY A 250 -0.81 15.89 -17.28
CA GLY A 250 -0.72 14.56 -17.87
C GLY A 250 -2.04 13.78 -17.77
N ASN A 251 -2.68 13.83 -16.61
CA ASN A 251 -3.97 13.20 -16.39
C ASN A 251 -5.10 13.93 -17.17
N GLY A 252 -5.01 15.23 -17.35
CA GLY A 252 -5.92 16.03 -18.18
C GLY A 252 -5.73 15.85 -19.69
N GLY A 253 -4.72 15.08 -20.14
CA GLY A 253 -4.45 14.83 -21.56
C GLY A 253 -3.74 15.98 -22.28
N GLU A 254 -3.17 16.92 -21.54
CA GLU A 254 -2.44 18.08 -22.10
C GLU A 254 -0.99 17.74 -22.51
N LEU A 255 -0.46 16.59 -22.06
CA LEU A 255 0.89 16.13 -22.36
C LEU A 255 0.88 15.00 -23.39
N ASP A 256 1.88 14.98 -24.26
CA ASP A 256 2.07 13.88 -25.20
C ASP A 256 2.53 12.58 -24.48
N LYS A 257 2.37 11.44 -25.15
CA LYS A 257 2.69 10.11 -24.59
C LYS A 257 4.14 9.97 -24.14
N LYS A 258 5.09 10.59 -24.87
CA LYS A 258 6.51 10.50 -24.53
C LYS A 258 6.82 11.28 -23.26
N THR A 259 6.23 12.45 -23.10
CA THR A 259 6.35 13.27 -21.89
C THR A 259 5.73 12.56 -20.68
N VAL A 260 4.55 11.95 -20.84
CA VAL A 260 3.89 11.15 -19.80
C VAL A 260 4.76 9.96 -19.38
N SER A 261 5.33 9.21 -20.33
CA SER A 261 6.23 8.09 -20.02
C SER A 261 7.47 8.56 -19.25
N GLY A 262 8.13 9.64 -19.71
CA GLY A 262 9.28 10.21 -19.00
C GLY A 262 8.94 10.74 -17.59
N LEU A 263 7.72 11.24 -17.40
CA LEU A 263 7.22 11.64 -16.07
C LEU A 263 7.04 10.42 -15.17
N ASN A 264 6.44 9.34 -15.65
CA ASN A 264 6.31 8.09 -14.90
C ASN A 264 7.66 7.49 -14.53
N ASP A 265 8.64 7.49 -15.45
CA ASP A 265 10.01 7.04 -15.16
C ASP A 265 10.71 7.90 -14.09
N THR A 266 10.40 9.20 -14.07
CA THR A 266 10.94 10.12 -13.06
C THR A 266 10.30 9.84 -11.70
N LEU A 267 8.97 9.66 -11.65
CA LEU A 267 8.24 9.35 -10.43
C LEU A 267 8.71 8.06 -9.76
N LEU A 268 9.06 7.04 -10.56
CA LEU A 268 9.61 5.77 -10.05
C LEU A 268 11.00 5.88 -9.42
N ARG A 269 11.74 6.96 -9.72
CA ARG A 269 13.12 7.15 -9.25
C ARG A 269 13.23 8.09 -8.04
N LEU A 270 12.13 8.70 -7.62
CA LEU A 270 12.07 9.61 -6.48
C LEU A 270 11.77 8.86 -5.19
#